data_576e270e1e976de85e628c919431cf6f
#
_entry.id   576e270e1e976de85e628c919431cf6f
#
_cell.length_a   1.000
_cell.length_b   1.000
_cell.length_c   1.000
_cell.angle_alpha   90.00
_cell.angle_beta   90.00
_cell.angle_gamma   90.00
#
_symmetry.space_group_name_H-M   'P 1'
#
loop_
_entity.id
_entity.type
_entity.pdbx_description
1 polymer ?
#
loop_
_entity_poly.entity_id
_entity_poly.type
_entity_poly.pdbx_seq_one_letter_code
_entity_poly.pdbx_strand_id
1 'polypeptide(L)'
;MNARLFSRWALMLAVTMGACAPSEYAGPPEIGAPAREYAAMNLAGEEISLESLRGDVVLLNLWATWCTPCRMETPYLQSVFEEYDEQGFEIVGISMDTGDAADDVAMFVDEYAVTYTILHDPQMRGMELYQVLGLPATFLIDREGVLRWMRYGPIPEDDPSFLQALEDVLE
;
A
#
# COMPACT_ATOMS: atom_id res chain seq x y z
N MET A 1 -10.87 78.50 -10.67
CA MET A 1 -9.51 77.93 -10.64
C MET A 1 -9.63 76.54 -10.08
N ASN A 2 -9.56 75.49 -10.98
CA ASN A 2 -9.91 74.09 -10.67
C ASN A 2 -8.66 73.32 -10.39
N ALA A 3 -8.52 72.81 -9.16
CA ALA A 3 -7.47 71.87 -8.78
C ALA A 3 -8.02 70.45 -8.94
N ARG A 4 -7.44 69.70 -9.88
CA ARG A 4 -7.77 68.25 -10.14
C ARG A 4 -6.94 67.42 -9.20
N LEU A 5 -7.61 66.68 -8.27
CA LEU A 5 -7.02 65.61 -7.48
C LEU A 5 -6.89 64.36 -8.37
N PHE A 6 -5.66 63.93 -8.65
CA PHE A 6 -5.36 62.63 -9.21
C PHE A 6 -5.25 61.59 -8.07
N SER A 7 -6.27 60.76 -7.96
CA SER A 7 -6.23 59.60 -7.08
C SER A 7 -5.39 58.50 -7.74
N ARG A 8 -4.19 58.22 -7.15
CA ARG A 8 -3.32 57.12 -7.58
C ARG A 8 -3.75 55.84 -6.85
N TRP A 9 -4.51 55.00 -7.53
CA TRP A 9 -4.79 53.63 -7.08
C TRP A 9 -3.54 52.80 -7.29
N ALA A 10 -2.84 52.45 -6.19
CA ALA A 10 -1.76 51.50 -6.16
C ALA A 10 -2.37 50.11 -6.17
N LEU A 11 -2.29 49.41 -7.30
CA LEU A 11 -2.63 48.00 -7.42
C LEU A 11 -1.55 47.17 -6.71
N MET A 12 -1.83 46.70 -5.48
CA MET A 12 -0.99 45.73 -4.82
C MET A 12 -1.20 44.34 -5.48
N LEU A 13 -0.23 43.93 -6.26
CA LEU A 13 -0.15 42.55 -6.79
C LEU A 13 0.26 41.62 -5.62
N ALA A 14 -0.68 40.92 -5.03
CA ALA A 14 -0.39 39.85 -4.08
C ALA A 14 0.19 38.67 -4.84
N VAL A 15 1.52 38.51 -4.82
CA VAL A 15 2.20 37.32 -5.29
C VAL A 15 1.95 36.22 -4.25
N THR A 16 1.02 35.30 -4.52
CA THR A 16 0.87 34.08 -3.74
C THR A 16 2.05 33.18 -4.07
N MET A 17 3.06 33.16 -3.20
CA MET A 17 4.09 32.12 -3.22
C MET A 17 3.38 30.78 -2.92
N GLY A 18 3.14 29.99 -3.95
CA GLY A 18 2.75 28.58 -3.80
C GLY A 18 3.88 27.88 -3.04
N ALA A 19 3.65 27.61 -1.75
CA ALA A 19 4.52 26.70 -1.01
C ALA A 19 4.40 25.34 -1.69
N CYS A 20 5.47 24.84 -2.32
CA CYS A 20 5.58 23.42 -2.63
C CYS A 20 5.50 22.69 -1.29
N ALA A 21 4.40 22.00 -1.02
CA ALA A 21 4.33 21.08 0.10
C ALA A 21 5.45 20.05 -0.11
N PRO A 22 6.29 19.77 0.91
CA PRO A 22 7.25 18.67 0.82
C PRO A 22 6.47 17.40 0.48
N SER A 23 7.04 16.56 -0.37
CA SER A 23 6.48 15.24 -0.67
C SER A 23 6.26 14.51 0.67
N GLU A 24 5.02 14.10 0.93
CA GLU A 24 4.60 13.45 2.19
C GLU A 24 5.40 12.16 2.48
N TYR A 25 6.12 11.65 1.48
CA TYR A 25 6.86 10.39 1.49
C TYR A 25 8.36 10.57 1.15
N ALA A 26 9.03 11.49 1.81
CA ALA A 26 10.43 11.83 1.50
C ALA A 26 11.48 10.82 2.00
N GLY A 27 11.11 9.66 2.56
CA GLY A 27 12.02 8.64 3.10
C GLY A 27 11.49 7.22 2.92
N PRO A 28 12.17 6.18 3.43
CA PRO A 28 11.63 4.81 3.49
C PRO A 28 10.38 4.75 4.39
N PRO A 29 9.54 3.69 4.29
CA PRO A 29 8.48 3.46 5.27
C PRO A 29 9.05 3.33 6.68
N GLU A 30 8.35 3.89 7.68
CA GLU A 30 8.78 3.86 9.08
C GLU A 30 7.66 3.31 9.95
N ILE A 31 7.99 2.39 10.89
CA ILE A 31 7.04 1.87 11.87
C ILE A 31 6.57 3.02 12.77
N GLY A 32 5.26 3.13 12.96
CA GLY A 32 4.61 4.20 13.70
C GLY A 32 4.24 5.43 12.85
N ALA A 33 4.63 5.46 11.58
CA ALA A 33 4.20 6.48 10.63
C ALA A 33 2.95 6.02 9.85
N PRO A 34 2.16 6.96 9.28
CA PRO A 34 1.08 6.60 8.35
C PRO A 34 1.61 5.75 7.19
N ALA A 35 0.90 4.67 6.86
CA ALA A 35 1.18 3.90 5.66
C ALA A 35 0.99 4.78 4.42
N ARG A 36 1.74 4.48 3.38
CA ARG A 36 1.65 5.23 2.12
C ARG A 36 0.39 4.82 1.39
N GLU A 37 -0.41 5.81 1.04
CA GLU A 37 -1.65 5.57 0.29
C GLU A 37 -1.33 4.96 -1.07
N TYR A 38 -2.03 3.87 -1.36
CA TYR A 38 -1.88 3.12 -2.58
C TYR A 38 -3.25 2.68 -3.11
N ALA A 39 -3.41 2.73 -4.40
CA ALA A 39 -4.60 2.22 -5.09
C ALA A 39 -4.20 1.57 -6.42
N ALA A 40 -4.85 0.46 -6.75
CA ALA A 40 -4.72 -0.22 -8.03
C ALA A 40 -5.99 -1.03 -8.34
N MET A 41 -6.06 -1.54 -9.58
CA MET A 41 -7.17 -2.40 -9.98
C MET A 41 -6.98 -3.81 -9.44
N ASN A 42 -8.07 -4.42 -8.96
CA ASN A 42 -8.12 -5.85 -8.71
C ASN A 42 -8.29 -6.62 -10.03
N LEU A 43 -8.27 -7.95 -9.97
CA LEU A 43 -8.43 -8.80 -11.16
C LEU A 43 -9.84 -8.72 -11.78
N ALA A 44 -10.83 -8.19 -11.07
CA ALA A 44 -12.17 -7.93 -11.58
C ALA A 44 -12.32 -6.55 -12.26
N GLY A 45 -11.26 -5.72 -12.25
CA GLY A 45 -11.25 -4.38 -12.82
C GLY A 45 -11.87 -3.31 -11.90
N GLU A 46 -11.95 -3.57 -10.60
CA GLU A 46 -12.40 -2.63 -9.59
C GLU A 46 -11.18 -1.96 -8.93
N GLU A 47 -11.23 -0.66 -8.72
CA GLU A 47 -10.19 0.05 -7.98
C GLU A 47 -10.34 -0.17 -6.48
N ILE A 48 -9.28 -0.67 -5.85
CA ILE A 48 -9.18 -0.82 -4.40
C ILE A 48 -8.06 0.08 -3.89
N SER A 49 -8.34 0.84 -2.84
CA SER A 49 -7.37 1.73 -2.19
C SER A 49 -7.19 1.37 -0.72
N LEU A 50 -6.01 1.61 -0.16
CA LEU A 50 -5.77 1.44 1.28
C LEU A 50 -6.66 2.37 2.12
N GLU A 51 -7.03 3.55 1.59
CA GLU A 51 -7.96 4.45 2.25
C GLU A 51 -9.35 3.81 2.41
N SER A 52 -9.81 3.03 1.41
CA SER A 52 -11.11 2.35 1.47
C SER A 52 -11.17 1.20 2.49
N LEU A 53 -10.01 0.74 2.96
CA LEU A 53 -9.86 -0.33 3.96
C LEU A 53 -9.61 0.20 5.39
N ARG A 54 -9.80 1.51 5.60
CA ARG A 54 -9.71 2.08 6.96
C ARG A 54 -10.76 1.46 7.87
N GLY A 55 -10.33 1.06 9.05
CA GLY A 55 -11.15 0.30 10.01
C GLY A 55 -10.81 -1.18 10.05
N ASP A 56 -10.14 -1.70 9.02
CA ASP A 56 -9.59 -3.05 9.00
C ASP A 56 -8.07 -3.03 9.23
N VAL A 57 -7.55 -4.13 9.75
CA VAL A 57 -6.10 -4.39 9.80
C VAL A 57 -5.68 -4.93 8.44
N VAL A 58 -4.69 -4.30 7.80
CA VAL A 58 -4.28 -4.66 6.43
C VAL A 58 -2.85 -5.19 6.41
N LEU A 59 -2.67 -6.39 5.86
CA LEU A 59 -1.37 -6.93 5.49
C LEU A 59 -1.12 -6.67 3.99
N LEU A 60 -0.36 -5.64 3.68
CA LEU A 60 0.03 -5.31 2.32
C LEU A 60 1.25 -6.13 1.92
N ASN A 61 1.11 -7.01 0.93
CA ASN A 61 2.18 -7.89 0.45
C ASN A 61 2.50 -7.60 -1.02
N LEU A 62 3.75 -7.21 -1.30
CA LEU A 62 4.26 -7.02 -2.65
C LEU A 62 4.94 -8.32 -3.11
N TRP A 63 4.47 -8.88 -4.24
CA TRP A 63 4.89 -10.17 -4.74
C TRP A 63 4.89 -10.25 -6.28
N ALA A 64 5.30 -11.40 -6.85
CA ALA A 64 5.16 -11.68 -8.28
C ALA A 64 5.10 -13.18 -8.54
N THR A 65 4.51 -13.59 -9.66
CA THR A 65 4.36 -15.01 -10.05
C THR A 65 5.70 -15.72 -10.23
N TRP A 66 6.71 -15.03 -10.73
CA TRP A 66 8.08 -15.54 -10.94
C TRP A 66 8.97 -15.52 -9.69
N CYS A 67 8.49 -14.95 -8.59
CA CYS A 67 9.23 -14.83 -7.33
C CYS A 67 9.13 -16.13 -6.53
N THR A 68 10.18 -16.96 -6.54
CA THR A 68 10.19 -18.26 -5.83
C THR A 68 9.87 -18.13 -4.33
N PRO A 69 10.48 -17.21 -3.53
CA PRO A 69 10.11 -17.08 -2.12
C PRO A 69 8.68 -16.61 -1.91
N CYS A 70 8.11 -15.81 -2.84
CA CYS A 70 6.70 -15.42 -2.76
C CYS A 70 5.77 -16.63 -2.91
N ARG A 71 6.07 -17.52 -3.89
CA ARG A 71 5.33 -18.77 -4.09
C ARG A 71 5.35 -19.67 -2.86
N MET A 72 6.44 -19.65 -2.11
CA MET A 72 6.60 -20.48 -0.90
C MET A 72 5.80 -19.92 0.28
N GLU A 73 5.66 -18.60 0.42
CA GLU A 73 4.91 -18.02 1.53
C GLU A 73 3.39 -17.92 1.28
N THR A 74 2.94 -17.92 0.00
CA THR A 74 1.52 -17.74 -0.35
C THR A 74 0.56 -18.69 0.40
N PRO A 75 0.84 -20.02 0.55
CA PRO A 75 -0.03 -20.90 1.31
C PRO A 75 -0.14 -20.50 2.80
N TYR A 76 0.95 -20.03 3.38
CA TYR A 76 0.94 -19.53 4.77
C TYR A 76 0.11 -18.25 4.89
N LEU A 77 0.29 -17.29 3.98
CA LEU A 77 -0.54 -16.07 3.97
C LEU A 77 -2.02 -16.40 3.82
N GLN A 78 -2.37 -17.38 2.96
CA GLN A 78 -3.75 -17.82 2.82
C GLN A 78 -4.30 -18.40 4.14
N SER A 79 -3.51 -19.21 4.85
CA SER A 79 -3.94 -19.75 6.15
C SER A 79 -4.12 -18.66 7.21
N VAL A 80 -3.25 -17.65 7.23
CA VAL A 80 -3.39 -16.49 8.13
C VAL A 80 -4.65 -15.69 7.78
N PHE A 81 -4.93 -15.47 6.50
CA PHE A 81 -6.15 -14.79 6.08
C PHE A 81 -7.39 -15.53 6.57
N GLU A 82 -7.49 -16.85 6.34
CA GLU A 82 -8.63 -17.68 6.76
C GLU A 82 -8.82 -17.72 8.28
N GLU A 83 -7.75 -17.53 9.07
CA GLU A 83 -7.82 -17.53 10.54
C GLU A 83 -8.35 -16.19 11.10
N TYR A 84 -8.05 -15.04 10.42
CA TYR A 84 -8.27 -13.72 10.97
C TYR A 84 -9.27 -12.84 10.19
N ASP A 85 -9.75 -13.24 9.01
CA ASP A 85 -10.65 -12.43 8.15
C ASP A 85 -11.92 -11.97 8.88
N GLU A 86 -12.55 -12.85 9.67
CA GLU A 86 -13.74 -12.52 10.47
C GLU A 86 -13.48 -11.48 11.58
N GLN A 87 -12.21 -11.19 11.87
CA GLN A 87 -11.80 -10.20 12.88
C GLN A 87 -11.51 -8.81 12.27
N GLY A 88 -11.83 -8.60 10.98
CA GLY A 88 -11.52 -7.38 10.25
C GLY A 88 -10.04 -7.31 9.90
N PHE A 89 -9.49 -8.44 9.44
CA PHE A 89 -8.17 -8.56 8.87
C PHE A 89 -8.26 -8.78 7.35
N GLU A 90 -7.51 -7.99 6.60
CA GLU A 90 -7.45 -8.07 5.15
C GLU A 90 -6.01 -8.29 4.68
N ILE A 91 -5.82 -9.16 3.71
CA ILE A 91 -4.57 -9.23 2.95
C ILE A 91 -4.78 -8.59 1.59
N VAL A 92 -3.91 -7.63 1.25
CA VAL A 92 -3.86 -7.01 -0.07
C VAL A 92 -2.54 -7.41 -0.73
N GLY A 93 -2.61 -8.42 -1.60
CA GLY A 93 -1.46 -8.86 -2.39
C GLY A 93 -1.34 -8.01 -3.66
N ILE A 94 -0.24 -7.28 -3.82
CA ILE A 94 0.02 -6.48 -5.02
C ILE A 94 0.99 -7.24 -5.91
N SER A 95 0.52 -7.75 -7.06
CA SER A 95 1.38 -8.37 -8.07
C SER A 95 2.20 -7.31 -8.80
N MET A 96 3.52 -7.52 -8.81
CA MET A 96 4.51 -6.72 -9.54
C MET A 96 4.85 -7.34 -10.90
N ASP A 97 3.99 -8.20 -11.43
CA ASP A 97 4.16 -8.78 -12.77
C ASP A 97 3.94 -7.70 -13.82
N THR A 98 4.93 -7.57 -14.73
CA THR A 98 4.95 -6.48 -15.72
C THR A 98 4.31 -6.89 -17.04
N GLY A 99 3.94 -5.92 -17.86
CA GLY A 99 3.34 -6.16 -19.17
C GLY A 99 1.90 -6.68 -19.08
N ASP A 100 1.53 -7.58 -19.99
CA ASP A 100 0.20 -8.18 -20.09
C ASP A 100 0.15 -9.52 -19.33
N ALA A 101 0.42 -9.46 -18.03
CA ALA A 101 0.54 -10.64 -17.17
C ALA A 101 -0.70 -10.90 -16.29
N ALA A 102 -1.82 -10.23 -16.55
CA ALA A 102 -3.04 -10.40 -15.75
C ALA A 102 -3.54 -11.85 -15.73
N ASP A 103 -3.45 -12.55 -16.86
CA ASP A 103 -3.84 -13.98 -16.96
C ASP A 103 -2.89 -14.87 -16.15
N ASP A 104 -1.57 -14.61 -16.15
CA ASP A 104 -0.60 -15.35 -15.36
C ASP A 104 -0.83 -15.16 -13.86
N VAL A 105 -1.18 -13.92 -13.45
CA VAL A 105 -1.57 -13.60 -12.07
C VAL A 105 -2.85 -14.33 -11.68
N ALA A 106 -3.87 -14.36 -12.55
CA ALA A 106 -5.11 -15.09 -12.29
C ALA A 106 -4.88 -16.59 -12.19
N MET A 107 -4.06 -17.19 -13.06
CA MET A 107 -3.69 -18.61 -12.98
C MET A 107 -2.96 -18.94 -11.67
N PHE A 108 -2.08 -18.04 -11.20
CA PHE A 108 -1.41 -18.21 -9.91
C PHE A 108 -2.41 -18.20 -8.75
N VAL A 109 -3.35 -17.24 -8.74
CA VAL A 109 -4.41 -17.12 -7.73
C VAL A 109 -5.22 -18.42 -7.65
N ASP A 110 -5.59 -18.99 -8.80
CA ASP A 110 -6.31 -20.26 -8.89
C ASP A 110 -5.44 -21.43 -8.43
N GLU A 111 -4.16 -21.51 -8.84
CA GLU A 111 -3.22 -22.59 -8.46
C GLU A 111 -3.03 -22.70 -6.96
N TYR A 112 -2.93 -21.54 -6.27
CA TYR A 112 -2.69 -21.45 -4.82
C TYR A 112 -3.99 -21.31 -4.01
N ALA A 113 -5.16 -21.32 -4.66
CA ALA A 113 -6.47 -21.11 -4.04
C ALA A 113 -6.52 -19.84 -3.17
N VAL A 114 -5.90 -18.76 -3.64
CA VAL A 114 -5.88 -17.47 -2.94
C VAL A 114 -7.26 -16.83 -2.96
N THR A 115 -7.76 -16.44 -1.78
CA THR A 115 -9.09 -15.83 -1.62
C THR A 115 -9.05 -14.38 -1.12
N TYR A 116 -7.91 -13.92 -0.64
CA TYR A 116 -7.71 -12.53 -0.27
C TYR A 116 -7.56 -11.62 -1.51
N THR A 117 -7.64 -10.30 -1.29
CA THR A 117 -7.63 -9.29 -2.36
C THR A 117 -6.30 -9.27 -3.11
N ILE A 118 -6.36 -9.41 -4.45
CA ILE A 118 -5.20 -9.29 -5.35
C ILE A 118 -5.34 -8.08 -6.24
N LEU A 119 -4.34 -7.19 -6.19
CA LEU A 119 -4.17 -6.06 -7.08
C LEU A 119 -3.07 -6.36 -8.11
N HIS A 120 -3.19 -5.79 -9.32
CA HIS A 120 -2.16 -5.89 -10.35
C HIS A 120 -1.53 -4.54 -10.63
N ASP A 121 -0.21 -4.44 -10.47
CA ASP A 121 0.58 -3.21 -10.67
C ASP A 121 1.71 -3.44 -11.70
N PRO A 122 1.38 -3.50 -13.00
CA PRO A 122 2.36 -3.76 -14.05
C PRO A 122 3.40 -2.65 -14.22
N GLN A 123 3.21 -1.48 -13.61
CA GLN A 123 4.16 -0.37 -13.56
C GLN A 123 5.07 -0.41 -12.33
N MET A 124 4.88 -1.38 -11.41
CA MET A 124 5.66 -1.53 -10.16
C MET A 124 5.68 -0.26 -9.27
N ARG A 125 4.61 0.54 -9.30
CA ARG A 125 4.49 1.77 -8.49
C ARG A 125 4.55 1.49 -7.00
N GLY A 126 4.02 0.32 -6.57
CA GLY A 126 4.08 -0.13 -5.18
C GLY A 126 5.52 -0.28 -4.69
N MET A 127 6.42 -0.86 -5.52
CA MET A 127 7.84 -0.98 -5.17
C MET A 127 8.51 0.38 -5.04
N GLU A 128 8.24 1.31 -5.96
CA GLU A 128 8.78 2.67 -5.91
C GLU A 128 8.27 3.41 -4.67
N LEU A 129 6.95 3.37 -4.44
CA LEU A 129 6.28 4.05 -3.34
C LEU A 129 6.79 3.56 -1.98
N TYR A 130 6.88 2.25 -1.78
CA TYR A 130 7.35 1.64 -0.53
C TYR A 130 8.87 1.44 -0.47
N GLN A 131 9.61 1.93 -1.49
CA GLN A 131 11.08 1.83 -1.62
C GLN A 131 11.58 0.38 -1.47
N VAL A 132 10.86 -0.56 -2.08
CA VAL A 132 11.18 -1.99 -2.07
C VAL A 132 12.19 -2.31 -3.16
N LEU A 133 13.30 -2.97 -2.82
CA LEU A 133 14.36 -3.36 -3.75
C LEU A 133 14.29 -4.84 -4.19
N GLY A 134 13.43 -5.62 -3.57
CA GLY A 134 13.26 -7.05 -3.88
C GLY A 134 11.98 -7.60 -3.28
N LEU A 135 11.50 -8.73 -3.83
CA LEU A 135 10.27 -9.39 -3.44
C LEU A 135 10.54 -10.68 -2.65
N PRO A 136 9.65 -11.08 -1.75
CA PRO A 136 8.48 -10.33 -1.32
C PRO A 136 8.83 -9.20 -0.35
N ALA A 137 7.89 -8.28 -0.14
CA ALA A 137 7.96 -7.28 0.91
C ALA A 137 6.57 -7.08 1.51
N THR A 138 6.50 -7.07 2.85
CA THR A 138 5.22 -7.09 3.56
C THR A 138 5.17 -6.00 4.62
N PHE A 139 4.00 -5.38 4.74
CA PHE A 139 3.72 -4.24 5.60
C PHE A 139 2.40 -4.48 6.34
N LEU A 140 2.43 -4.53 7.68
CA LEU A 140 1.24 -4.64 8.52
C LEU A 140 0.78 -3.24 8.95
N ILE A 141 -0.46 -2.92 8.64
CA ILE A 141 -1.06 -1.61 8.81
C ILE A 141 -2.28 -1.77 9.72
N ASP A 142 -2.37 -0.95 10.76
CA ASP A 142 -3.51 -0.99 11.68
C ASP A 142 -4.78 -0.32 11.11
N ARG A 143 -5.85 -0.35 11.89
CA ARG A 143 -7.17 0.20 11.54
C ARG A 143 -7.16 1.70 11.26
N GLU A 144 -6.22 2.45 11.89
CA GLU A 144 -5.98 3.87 11.68
C GLU A 144 -5.08 4.16 10.48
N GLY A 145 -4.54 3.10 9.84
CA GLY A 145 -3.64 3.19 8.69
C GLY A 145 -2.21 3.52 9.06
N VAL A 146 -1.78 3.16 10.26
CA VAL A 146 -0.40 3.33 10.72
C VAL A 146 0.38 2.03 10.51
N LEU A 147 1.59 2.13 9.97
CA LEU A 147 2.49 0.99 9.79
C LEU A 147 2.98 0.47 11.15
N ARG A 148 2.69 -0.80 11.45
CA ARG A 148 3.02 -1.42 12.74
C ARG A 148 4.15 -2.44 12.65
N TRP A 149 4.29 -3.09 11.49
CA TRP A 149 5.36 -4.04 11.25
C TRP A 149 5.69 -4.08 9.76
N MET A 150 6.92 -4.44 9.42
CA MET A 150 7.33 -4.64 8.02
C MET A 150 8.45 -5.67 7.91
N ARG A 151 8.49 -6.34 6.75
CA ARG A 151 9.54 -7.30 6.41
C ARG A 151 9.92 -7.22 4.94
N TYR A 152 11.21 -7.29 4.68
CA TYR A 152 11.78 -7.50 3.36
C TYR A 152 12.26 -8.95 3.28
N GLY A 153 11.73 -9.72 2.32
CA GLY A 153 11.88 -11.15 2.21
C GLY A 153 10.67 -11.92 2.77
N PRO A 154 10.61 -13.25 2.59
CA PRO A 154 9.46 -14.05 2.97
C PRO A 154 9.21 -14.06 4.48
N ILE A 155 7.95 -14.18 4.86
CA ILE A 155 7.54 -14.41 6.25
C ILE A 155 7.66 -15.91 6.52
N PRO A 156 8.55 -16.37 7.42
CA PRO A 156 8.55 -17.77 7.84
C PRO A 156 7.24 -18.13 8.53
N GLU A 157 6.79 -19.36 8.37
CA GLU A 157 5.71 -19.89 9.20
C GLU A 157 6.09 -19.74 10.68
N ASP A 158 5.12 -19.34 11.52
CA ASP A 158 5.31 -19.14 12.95
C ASP A 158 6.37 -18.07 13.31
N ASP A 159 6.61 -17.06 12.44
CA ASP A 159 7.51 -15.94 12.80
C ASP A 159 6.95 -15.18 14.02
N PRO A 160 7.63 -15.25 15.17
CA PRO A 160 7.08 -14.71 16.42
C PRO A 160 6.95 -13.17 16.38
N SER A 161 7.74 -12.48 15.56
CA SER A 161 7.65 -11.03 15.42
C SER A 161 6.42 -10.60 14.61
N PHE A 162 6.07 -11.38 13.61
CA PHE A 162 4.87 -11.16 12.80
C PHE A 162 3.62 -11.48 13.61
N LEU A 163 3.56 -12.66 14.23
CA LEU A 163 2.40 -13.10 15.01
C LEU A 163 2.10 -12.12 16.16
N GLN A 164 3.12 -11.71 16.91
CA GLN A 164 2.94 -10.73 17.98
C GLN A 164 2.42 -9.39 17.46
N ALA A 165 2.98 -8.88 16.36
CA ALA A 165 2.53 -7.63 15.78
C ALA A 165 1.09 -7.72 15.25
N LEU A 166 0.70 -8.87 14.68
CA LEU A 166 -0.67 -9.13 14.21
C LEU A 166 -1.66 -9.17 15.38
N GLU A 167 -1.34 -9.91 16.45
CA GLU A 167 -2.16 -9.95 17.68
C GLU A 167 -2.33 -8.55 18.27
N ASP A 168 -1.23 -7.78 18.40
CA ASP A 168 -1.25 -6.43 18.99
C ASP A 168 -2.16 -5.44 18.23
N VAL A 169 -2.37 -5.62 16.91
CA VAL A 169 -3.21 -4.70 16.10
C VAL A 169 -4.64 -5.20 15.92
N LEU A 170 -4.92 -6.47 16.22
CA LEU A 170 -6.27 -7.04 16.19
C LEU A 170 -7.05 -6.81 17.49
N GLU A 171 -6.35 -6.64 18.65
CA GLU A 171 -6.95 -6.30 19.95
C GLU A 171 -7.60 -4.88 19.95
#